data_5c5a0be4e98d1f9f0adff7113dbda082
#
_entry.id   5c5a0be4e98d1f9f0adff7113dbda082
#
_cell.length_a   1.000
_cell.length_b   1.000
_cell.length_c   1.000
_cell.angle_alpha   90.00
_cell.angle_beta   90.00
_cell.angle_gamma   90.00
#
_symmetry.space_group_name_H-M   'P 1'
#
loop_
_entity.id
_entity.type
_entity.pdbx_description
1 polymer ?
#
loop_
_entity_poly.entity_id
_entity_poly.type
_entity_poly.pdbx_seq_one_letter_code
_entity_poly.pdbx_strand_id
1 'polypeptide(L)'
;SQKEFILQHYDIMIKQAALLSIYTGLRRADIIYLEWKDINLRYKNKSSISLTIHKTKKAISLPLSTSATKLLRSIRKEGPRVFPGLTEYMLNKEIPLMIDKANIKKHITFHCFRHSFAMLLLNKGTDIYTIAKLMGHKSVSSTQVYAQLSDEQLRKTVLKL
;
A
#
# COMPACT_ATOMS: atom_id res chain seq x y z
N SER A 1 29.87 8.13 -6.32
CA SER A 1 29.68 9.28 -7.24
C SER A 1 28.30 9.90 -7.03
N GLN A 2 28.11 11.13 -7.51
CA GLN A 2 26.80 11.80 -7.45
C GLN A 2 25.69 10.98 -8.14
N LYS A 3 26.04 10.28 -9.21
CA LYS A 3 25.13 9.36 -9.93
C LYS A 3 24.71 8.15 -9.07
N GLU A 4 25.62 7.57 -8.33
CA GLU A 4 25.32 6.45 -7.41
C GLU A 4 24.45 6.90 -6.25
N PHE A 5 24.70 8.10 -5.69
CA PHE A 5 23.85 8.69 -4.66
C PHE A 5 22.40 8.90 -5.16
N ILE A 6 22.24 9.45 -6.37
CA ILE A 6 20.92 9.64 -6.99
C ILE A 6 20.20 8.30 -7.20
N LEU A 7 20.87 7.30 -7.77
CA LEU A 7 20.32 5.98 -8.01
C LEU A 7 19.89 5.30 -6.71
N GLN A 8 20.71 5.38 -5.67
CA GLN A 8 20.38 4.81 -4.35
C GLN A 8 19.18 5.52 -3.71
N HIS A 9 19.06 6.83 -3.87
CA HIS A 9 17.92 7.59 -3.37
C HIS A 9 16.61 7.17 -4.06
N TYR A 10 16.62 6.96 -5.38
CA TYR A 10 15.46 6.45 -6.13
C TYR A 10 15.06 5.03 -5.70
N ASP A 11 16.02 4.14 -5.50
CA ASP A 11 15.76 2.77 -5.01
C ASP A 11 15.05 2.78 -3.65
N ILE A 12 15.48 3.65 -2.73
CA ILE A 12 14.84 3.81 -1.41
C ILE A 12 13.41 4.32 -1.56
N MET A 13 13.20 5.34 -2.36
CA MET A 13 11.88 5.94 -2.60
C MET A 13 10.88 4.93 -3.17
N ILE A 14 11.29 4.12 -4.16
CA ILE A 14 10.46 3.08 -4.77
C ILE A 14 10.09 1.99 -3.76
N LYS A 15 11.05 1.54 -2.94
CA LYS A 15 10.80 0.60 -1.84
C LYS A 15 9.81 1.15 -0.81
N GLN A 16 9.97 2.41 -0.41
CA GLN A 16 9.06 3.08 0.52
C GLN A 16 7.64 3.21 -0.06
N ALA A 17 7.51 3.54 -1.35
CA ALA A 17 6.22 3.60 -2.04
C ALA A 17 5.53 2.23 -2.10
N ALA A 18 6.29 1.17 -2.41
CA ALA A 18 5.80 -0.20 -2.40
C ALA A 18 5.33 -0.65 -1.01
N LEU A 19 6.15 -0.41 0.03
CA LEU A 19 5.80 -0.72 1.42
C LEU A 19 4.57 0.06 1.88
N LEU A 20 4.44 1.35 1.51
CA LEU A 20 3.27 2.13 1.86
C LEU A 20 2.00 1.53 1.23
N SER A 21 2.06 1.06 -0.02
CA SER A 21 0.94 0.35 -0.65
C SER A 21 0.58 -0.95 0.06
N ILE A 22 1.57 -1.73 0.52
CA ILE A 22 1.35 -2.95 1.33
C ILE A 22 0.67 -2.62 2.67
N TYR A 23 1.04 -1.51 3.32
CA TYR A 23 0.52 -1.14 4.64
C TYR A 23 -0.81 -0.38 4.61
N THR A 24 -1.20 0.16 3.48
CA THR A 24 -2.38 1.04 3.35
C THR A 24 -3.39 0.58 2.31
N GLY A 25 -2.99 -0.26 1.37
CA GLY A 25 -3.81 -0.63 0.23
C GLY A 25 -4.05 0.50 -0.78
N LEU A 26 -3.35 1.62 -0.69
CA LEU A 26 -3.48 2.72 -1.65
C LEU A 26 -3.07 2.27 -3.06
N ARG A 27 -3.76 2.79 -4.06
CA ARG A 27 -3.44 2.54 -5.47
C ARG A 27 -2.17 3.27 -5.88
N ARG A 28 -1.54 2.82 -6.95
CA ARG A 28 -0.36 3.46 -7.53
C ARG A 28 -0.54 4.97 -7.72
N ALA A 29 -1.65 5.39 -8.34
CA ALA A 29 -1.92 6.81 -8.56
C ALA A 29 -2.06 7.57 -7.23
N ASP A 30 -2.77 6.98 -6.24
CA ASP A 30 -2.94 7.62 -4.93
C ASP A 30 -1.59 7.76 -4.19
N ILE A 31 -0.67 6.80 -4.32
CA ILE A 31 0.71 6.88 -3.78
C ILE A 31 1.52 7.97 -4.50
N ILE A 32 1.49 8.01 -5.84
CA ILE A 32 2.25 8.99 -6.64
C ILE A 32 1.84 10.43 -6.30
N TYR A 33 0.54 10.67 -6.10
CA TYR A 33 0.00 12.00 -5.82
C TYR A 33 -0.20 12.32 -4.35
N LEU A 34 0.19 11.43 -3.43
CA LEU A 34 0.05 11.62 -1.98
C LEU A 34 0.85 12.84 -1.50
N GLU A 35 0.18 13.73 -0.78
CA GLU A 35 0.79 14.92 -0.20
C GLU A 35 0.85 14.83 1.32
N TRP A 36 1.80 15.52 1.93
CA TRP A 36 1.95 15.57 3.38
C TRP A 36 0.75 16.19 4.09
N LYS A 37 0.01 17.10 3.43
CA LYS A 37 -1.23 17.68 3.95
C LYS A 37 -2.34 16.65 4.17
N ASP A 38 -2.31 15.52 3.43
CA ASP A 38 -3.29 14.44 3.53
C ASP A 38 -2.98 13.51 4.70
N ILE A 39 -1.84 13.67 5.35
CA ILE A 39 -1.32 12.76 6.37
C ILE A 39 -1.34 13.42 7.73
N ASN A 40 -2.01 12.77 8.67
CA ASN A 40 -2.03 13.17 10.07
C ASN A 40 -1.27 12.15 10.92
N LEU A 41 -0.03 12.48 11.31
CA LEU A 41 0.80 11.62 12.15
C LEU A 41 0.61 11.99 13.62
N ARG A 42 -0.15 11.18 14.35
CA ARG A 42 -0.44 11.34 15.78
C ARG A 42 0.18 10.22 16.62
N TYR A 43 0.26 10.45 17.91
CA TYR A 43 0.64 9.42 18.90
C TYR A 43 -0.48 8.40 19.12
N LYS A 44 -0.12 7.22 19.66
CA LYS A 44 -1.06 6.18 20.11
C LYS A 44 -2.02 5.69 19.01
N ASN A 45 -1.49 5.31 17.85
CA ASN A 45 -2.26 4.70 16.74
C ASN A 45 -3.42 5.54 16.20
N LYS A 46 -3.36 6.86 16.36
CA LYS A 46 -4.35 7.82 15.84
C LYS A 46 -3.94 8.46 14.52
N SER A 47 -2.87 7.97 13.89
CA SER A 47 -2.41 8.46 12.59
C SER A 47 -3.36 8.01 11.47
N SER A 48 -3.57 8.88 10.48
CA SER A 48 -4.48 8.61 9.36
C SER A 48 -4.01 9.30 8.08
N ILE A 49 -4.50 8.80 6.95
CA ILE A 49 -4.46 9.46 5.64
C ILE A 49 -5.88 9.80 5.25
N SER A 50 -6.13 11.05 4.87
CA SER A 50 -7.42 11.54 4.38
C SER A 50 -7.23 12.11 2.99
N LEU A 51 -7.72 11.43 1.96
CA LEU A 51 -7.56 11.84 0.57
C LEU A 51 -8.79 11.51 -0.29
N THR A 52 -8.89 12.16 -1.44
CA THR A 52 -9.83 11.77 -2.48
C THR A 52 -9.16 10.82 -3.44
N ILE A 53 -9.66 9.58 -3.52
CA ILE A 53 -9.09 8.55 -4.39
C ILE A 53 -9.11 9.03 -5.84
N HIS A 54 -7.95 9.05 -6.48
CA HIS A 54 -7.78 9.60 -7.83
C HIS A 54 -8.70 8.95 -8.86
N LYS A 55 -8.84 7.62 -8.83
CA LYS A 55 -9.66 6.85 -9.79
C LYS A 55 -11.17 6.98 -9.56
N THR A 56 -11.64 6.96 -8.31
CA THR A 56 -13.07 6.85 -7.98
C THR A 56 -13.70 8.16 -7.54
N LYS A 57 -12.88 9.20 -7.33
CA LYS A 57 -13.28 10.51 -6.77
C LYS A 57 -13.98 10.42 -5.41
N LYS A 58 -13.79 9.31 -4.69
CA LYS A 58 -14.36 9.08 -3.36
C LYS A 58 -13.38 9.57 -2.29
N ALA A 59 -13.89 10.37 -1.37
CA ALA A 59 -13.15 10.74 -0.17
C ALA A 59 -13.03 9.51 0.75
N ILE A 60 -11.83 9.25 1.24
CA ILE A 60 -11.55 8.22 2.25
C ILE A 60 -10.76 8.80 3.40
N SER A 61 -10.98 8.24 4.59
CA SER A 61 -10.13 8.42 5.75
C SER A 61 -9.63 7.04 6.17
N LEU A 62 -8.33 6.82 6.02
CA LEU A 62 -7.69 5.54 6.25
C LEU A 62 -6.84 5.61 7.51
N PRO A 63 -7.16 4.84 8.56
CA PRO A 63 -6.30 4.74 9.74
C PRO A 63 -4.99 4.05 9.36
N LEU A 64 -3.89 4.50 9.95
CA LEU A 64 -2.56 3.97 9.70
C LEU A 64 -2.15 2.99 10.80
N SER A 65 -1.61 1.86 10.36
CA SER A 65 -0.92 0.91 11.24
C SER A 65 0.36 1.54 11.83
N THR A 66 0.89 0.94 12.89
CA THR A 66 2.19 1.34 13.45
C THR A 66 3.30 1.28 12.42
N SER A 67 3.31 0.24 11.57
CA SER A 67 4.29 0.08 10.49
C SER A 67 4.20 1.19 9.45
N ALA A 68 2.99 1.53 8.99
CA ALA A 68 2.77 2.64 8.07
C ALA A 68 3.20 3.98 8.67
N THR A 69 2.87 4.20 9.94
CA THR A 69 3.24 5.43 10.67
C THR A 69 4.76 5.56 10.81
N LYS A 70 5.46 4.47 11.18
CA LYS A 70 6.94 4.44 11.27
C LYS A 70 7.58 4.71 9.92
N LEU A 71 7.07 4.07 8.85
CA LEU A 71 7.55 4.30 7.49
C LEU A 71 7.43 5.77 7.10
N LEU A 72 6.25 6.37 7.25
CA LEU A 72 6.03 7.78 6.89
C LEU A 72 6.91 8.74 7.70
N ARG A 73 7.16 8.45 8.98
CA ARG A 73 8.09 9.24 9.82
C ARG A 73 9.54 9.13 9.38
N SER A 74 9.94 8.03 8.73
CA SER A 74 11.31 7.86 8.22
C SER A 74 11.56 8.57 6.90
N ILE A 75 10.51 9.02 6.20
CA ILE A 75 10.63 9.70 4.92
C ILE A 75 10.95 11.18 5.17
N ARG A 76 12.04 11.66 4.55
CA ARG A 76 12.41 13.08 4.60
C ARG A 76 11.41 13.92 3.80
N LYS A 77 10.93 15.00 4.39
CA LYS A 77 10.01 15.91 3.72
C LYS A 77 10.77 16.88 2.82
N GLU A 78 10.66 16.67 1.53
CA GLU A 78 11.31 17.48 0.49
C GLU A 78 10.29 18.15 -0.44
N GLY A 79 9.31 18.82 0.13
CA GLY A 79 8.25 19.49 -0.60
C GLY A 79 6.85 18.99 -0.23
N PRO A 80 5.82 19.31 -1.03
CA PRO A 80 4.45 19.00 -0.69
C PRO A 80 4.13 17.49 -0.81
N ARG A 81 4.75 16.79 -1.76
CA ARG A 81 4.53 15.35 -2.00
C ARG A 81 5.37 14.48 -1.08
N VAL A 82 4.82 13.32 -0.71
CA VAL A 82 5.55 12.30 0.06
C VAL A 82 6.67 11.68 -0.77
N PHE A 83 6.42 11.46 -2.06
CA PHE A 83 7.37 10.90 -3.02
C PHE A 83 7.60 11.89 -4.18
N PRO A 84 8.42 12.93 -3.98
CA PRO A 84 8.66 13.93 -5.02
C PRO A 84 9.34 13.31 -6.23
N GLY A 85 8.82 13.60 -7.43
CA GLY A 85 9.37 13.08 -8.69
C GLY A 85 9.03 11.63 -9.01
N LEU A 86 8.33 10.89 -8.13
CA LEU A 86 7.90 9.54 -8.42
C LEU A 86 6.89 9.51 -9.57
N THR A 87 7.14 8.67 -10.57
CA THR A 87 6.28 8.51 -11.75
C THR A 87 5.85 7.06 -11.94
N GLU A 88 4.77 6.87 -12.69
CA GLU A 88 4.31 5.54 -13.09
C GLU A 88 5.37 4.77 -13.89
N TYR A 89 6.08 5.47 -14.79
CA TYR A 89 7.17 4.90 -15.56
C TYR A 89 8.28 4.32 -14.67
N MET A 90 8.70 5.07 -13.65
CA MET A 90 9.72 4.61 -12.71
C MET A 90 9.27 3.34 -11.98
N LEU A 91 8.04 3.30 -11.47
CA LEU A 91 7.50 2.13 -10.79
C LEU A 91 7.43 0.91 -11.71
N ASN A 92 6.96 1.09 -12.95
CA ASN A 92 6.87 -0.01 -13.92
C ASN A 92 8.25 -0.55 -14.34
N LYS A 93 9.27 0.28 -14.37
CA LYS A 93 10.63 -0.09 -14.75
C LYS A 93 11.39 -0.75 -13.58
N GLU A 94 11.35 -0.13 -12.40
CA GLU A 94 12.25 -0.51 -11.30
C GLU A 94 11.70 -1.66 -10.45
N ILE A 95 10.37 -1.81 -10.31
CA ILE A 95 9.79 -2.90 -9.52
C ILE A 95 10.18 -4.28 -10.07
N PRO A 96 10.06 -4.58 -11.38
CA PRO A 96 10.52 -5.86 -11.91
C PRO A 96 12.00 -6.13 -11.63
N LEU A 97 12.86 -5.10 -11.74
CA LEU A 97 14.29 -5.21 -11.43
C LEU A 97 14.54 -5.51 -9.94
N MET A 98 13.80 -4.89 -9.05
CA MET A 98 13.88 -5.16 -7.60
C MET A 98 13.46 -6.60 -7.28
N ILE A 99 12.39 -7.09 -7.91
CA ILE A 99 11.85 -8.44 -7.73
C ILE A 99 12.84 -9.49 -8.24
N ASP A 100 13.47 -9.23 -9.39
CA ASP A 100 14.50 -10.10 -9.94
C ASP A 100 15.75 -10.15 -9.04
N LYS A 101 16.23 -9.00 -8.56
CA LYS A 101 17.33 -8.92 -7.58
C LYS A 101 17.03 -9.66 -6.28
N ALA A 102 15.76 -9.72 -5.87
CA ALA A 102 15.31 -10.49 -4.71
C ALA A 102 15.14 -11.99 -5.00
N ASN A 103 15.47 -12.46 -6.22
CA ASN A 103 15.30 -13.82 -6.68
C ASN A 103 13.86 -14.36 -6.58
N ILE A 104 12.86 -13.47 -6.71
CA ILE A 104 11.45 -13.82 -6.71
C ILE A 104 11.03 -14.15 -8.14
N LYS A 105 10.64 -15.40 -8.40
CA LYS A 105 10.29 -15.90 -9.76
C LYS A 105 8.87 -15.52 -10.22
N LYS A 106 8.12 -14.81 -9.40
CA LYS A 106 6.75 -14.38 -9.73
C LYS A 106 6.75 -13.03 -10.43
N HIS A 107 5.86 -12.86 -11.39
CA HIS A 107 5.61 -11.55 -12.00
C HIS A 107 4.88 -10.66 -10.98
N ILE A 108 5.57 -9.66 -10.45
CA ILE A 108 5.06 -8.71 -9.47
C ILE A 108 4.98 -7.32 -10.10
N THR A 109 3.79 -6.74 -10.05
CA THR A 109 3.53 -5.35 -10.41
C THR A 109 3.21 -4.53 -9.17
N PHE A 110 3.17 -3.19 -9.29
CA PHE A 110 2.78 -2.33 -8.16
C PHE A 110 1.40 -2.69 -7.59
N HIS A 111 0.48 -3.14 -8.43
CA HIS A 111 -0.86 -3.54 -7.99
C HIS A 111 -0.86 -4.74 -7.04
N CYS A 112 0.13 -5.62 -7.16
CA CYS A 112 0.30 -6.78 -6.27
C CYS A 112 0.53 -6.34 -4.81
N PHE A 113 1.14 -5.20 -4.56
CA PHE A 113 1.34 -4.68 -3.19
C PHE A 113 0.01 -4.30 -2.52
N ARG A 114 -0.91 -3.72 -3.28
CA ARG A 114 -2.28 -3.46 -2.82
C ARG A 114 -3.06 -4.78 -2.58
N HIS A 115 -2.88 -5.80 -3.43
CA HIS A 115 -3.42 -7.13 -3.17
C HIS A 115 -2.88 -7.72 -1.87
N SER A 116 -1.59 -7.54 -1.60
CA SER A 116 -0.97 -7.99 -0.34
C SER A 116 -1.64 -7.38 0.88
N PHE A 117 -2.00 -6.09 0.85
CA PHE A 117 -2.75 -5.45 1.94
C PHE A 117 -4.08 -6.17 2.21
N ALA A 118 -4.88 -6.41 1.15
CA ALA A 118 -6.16 -7.10 1.29
C ALA A 118 -5.97 -8.53 1.85
N MET A 119 -5.00 -9.27 1.33
CA MET A 119 -4.70 -10.63 1.79
C MET A 119 -4.21 -10.68 3.24
N LEU A 120 -3.39 -9.71 3.67
CA LEU A 120 -2.94 -9.60 5.06
C LEU A 120 -4.10 -9.36 6.02
N LEU A 121 -5.06 -8.51 5.64
CA LEU A 121 -6.28 -8.27 6.44
C LEU A 121 -7.18 -9.50 6.47
N LEU A 122 -7.40 -10.14 5.32
CA LEU A 122 -8.22 -11.34 5.21
C LEU A 122 -7.64 -12.48 6.08
N ASN A 123 -6.32 -12.70 6.03
CA ASN A 123 -5.63 -13.71 6.84
C ASN A 123 -5.71 -13.42 8.35
N LYS A 124 -5.92 -12.16 8.73
CA LYS A 124 -6.19 -11.76 10.12
C LYS A 124 -7.67 -11.91 10.53
N GLY A 125 -8.53 -12.37 9.63
CA GLY A 125 -9.94 -12.58 9.88
C GLY A 125 -10.80 -11.33 9.68
N THR A 126 -10.28 -10.29 9.01
CA THR A 126 -11.08 -9.11 8.66
C THR A 126 -12.11 -9.49 7.60
N ASP A 127 -13.35 -9.08 7.79
CA ASP A 127 -14.42 -9.35 6.83
C ASP A 127 -14.25 -8.55 5.53
N ILE A 128 -14.80 -9.07 4.46
CA ILE A 128 -14.62 -8.55 3.10
C ILE A 128 -15.27 -7.16 2.91
N TYR A 129 -16.33 -6.82 3.66
CA TYR A 129 -16.96 -5.50 3.60
C TYR A 129 -16.06 -4.43 4.20
N THR A 130 -15.44 -4.74 5.34
CA THR A 130 -14.43 -3.87 5.98
C THR A 130 -13.22 -3.66 5.06
N ILE A 131 -12.71 -4.74 4.42
CA ILE A 131 -11.61 -4.65 3.45
C ILE A 131 -12.02 -3.76 2.27
N ALA A 132 -13.21 -3.97 1.69
CA ALA A 132 -13.72 -3.16 0.59
C ALA A 132 -13.78 -1.67 0.95
N LYS A 133 -14.24 -1.35 2.15
CA LYS A 133 -14.32 0.02 2.66
C LYS A 133 -12.93 0.65 2.81
N LEU A 134 -11.99 -0.07 3.43
CA LEU A 134 -10.59 0.40 3.59
C LEU A 134 -9.90 0.62 2.25
N MET A 135 -10.16 -0.23 1.26
CA MET A 135 -9.61 -0.09 -0.09
C MET A 135 -10.34 0.94 -0.96
N GLY A 136 -11.43 1.55 -0.47
CA GLY A 136 -12.23 2.51 -1.23
C GLY A 136 -12.86 1.90 -2.48
N HIS A 137 -13.29 0.63 -2.42
CA HIS A 137 -14.02 -0.01 -3.51
C HIS A 137 -15.45 0.54 -3.59
N LYS A 138 -15.97 0.71 -4.82
CA LYS A 138 -17.37 1.12 -5.04
C LYS A 138 -18.36 0.01 -4.69
N SER A 139 -17.96 -1.25 -4.87
CA SER A 139 -18.75 -2.42 -4.56
C SER A 139 -17.89 -3.52 -3.93
N VAL A 140 -18.53 -4.41 -3.17
CA VAL A 140 -17.88 -5.56 -2.55
C VAL A 140 -17.38 -6.57 -3.59
N SER A 141 -18.02 -6.62 -4.77
CA SER A 141 -17.61 -7.52 -5.87
C SER A 141 -16.14 -7.38 -6.24
N SER A 142 -15.61 -6.16 -6.21
CA SER A 142 -14.17 -5.92 -6.46
C SER A 142 -13.26 -6.51 -5.37
N THR A 143 -13.81 -6.82 -4.19
CA THR A 143 -13.09 -7.41 -3.05
C THR A 143 -13.29 -8.92 -3.00
N GLN A 144 -14.35 -9.46 -3.61
CA GLN A 144 -14.63 -10.90 -3.65
C GLN A 144 -13.54 -11.70 -4.35
N VAL A 145 -12.73 -11.08 -5.21
CA VAL A 145 -11.53 -11.69 -5.81
C VAL A 145 -10.56 -12.22 -4.74
N TYR A 146 -10.56 -11.64 -3.53
CA TYR A 146 -9.75 -12.08 -2.39
C TYR A 146 -10.45 -13.11 -1.52
N ALA A 147 -11.76 -13.33 -1.70
CA ALA A 147 -12.59 -14.15 -0.81
C ALA A 147 -12.57 -15.65 -1.15
N GLN A 148 -11.68 -16.10 -2.02
CA GLN A 148 -11.39 -17.54 -2.12
C GLN A 148 -10.61 -17.92 -0.85
N LEU A 149 -11.40 -18.22 0.20
CA LEU A 149 -10.86 -18.73 1.45
C LEU A 149 -10.15 -20.05 1.16
N SER A 150 -8.89 -20.15 1.59
CA SER A 150 -8.20 -21.43 1.56
C SER A 150 -8.93 -22.42 2.46
N ASP A 151 -8.87 -23.72 2.14
CA ASP A 151 -9.42 -24.79 3.00
C ASP A 151 -8.94 -24.66 4.45
N GLU A 152 -7.73 -24.17 4.66
CA GLU A 152 -7.18 -23.93 5.99
C GLU A 152 -7.93 -22.81 6.74
N GLN A 153 -8.33 -21.75 6.07
CA GLN A 153 -9.13 -20.66 6.67
C GLN A 153 -10.55 -21.12 7.01
N LEU A 154 -11.16 -21.93 6.14
CA LEU A 154 -12.46 -22.55 6.41
C LEU A 154 -12.39 -23.45 7.64
N ARG A 155 -11.37 -24.30 7.74
CA ARG A 155 -11.14 -25.17 8.91
C ARG A 155 -10.93 -24.37 10.19
N LYS A 156 -10.08 -23.35 10.18
CA LYS A 156 -9.82 -22.47 11.34
C LYS A 156 -11.10 -21.76 11.80
N THR A 157 -12.00 -21.41 10.89
CA THR A 157 -13.27 -20.76 11.22
C THR A 157 -14.21 -21.74 11.92
N VAL A 158 -14.34 -22.95 11.41
CA VAL A 158 -15.20 -24.00 12.01
C VAL A 158 -14.68 -24.45 13.37
N LEU A 159 -13.36 -24.55 13.54
CA LEU A 159 -12.73 -24.96 14.82
C LEU A 159 -12.85 -23.90 15.94
N LYS A 160 -13.40 -22.72 15.65
CA LYS A 160 -13.71 -21.69 16.66
C LYS A 160 -15.13 -21.80 17.24
N LEU A 161 -15.93 -22.75 16.75
CA LEU A 161 -17.26 -23.09 17.28
C LEU A 161 -17.14 -24.02 18.47
#